data_d2c0960b4da413c9ea14ebfb5c2680d4
#
_entry.id   d2c0960b4da413c9ea14ebfb5c2680d4
#
_cell.length_a   1.000
_cell.length_b   1.000
_cell.length_c   1.000
_cell.angle_alpha   90.00
_cell.angle_beta   90.00
_cell.angle_gamma   90.00
#
_symmetry.space_group_name_H-M   'P 1'
#
loop_
_entity.id
_entity.type
_entity.pdbx_description
1 polymer ?
#
loop_
_entity_poly.entity_id
_entity_poly.type
_entity_poly.pdbx_seq_one_letter_code
_entity_poly.pdbx_strand_id
1 'polypeptide(L)'
;MLYEYVNARVSSRSSKLLPLTIFNELLNYKSLKNLIDYLKGTWYNEYISKMKDENLDSFLDVLKEAFSDEIEKVVRFSGKEIGRILKAYLSRWDLYNILTIIRGKFSRFKNEEIIEGIMPFGTITKLELNEFYILFNNIYMY
;
A
#
# COMPACT_ATOMS: atom_id res chain seq x y z
N MET A 1 -22.74 -19.71 -4.46
CA MET A 1 -22.44 -19.50 -3.01
C MET A 1 -21.09 -18.79 -2.77
N LEU A 2 -19.91 -19.29 -3.22
CA LEU A 2 -18.63 -18.60 -2.94
C LEU A 2 -18.54 -17.21 -3.56
N TYR A 3 -18.88 -17.06 -4.83
CA TYR A 3 -18.82 -15.78 -5.53
C TYR A 3 -19.79 -14.74 -4.96
N GLU A 4 -20.99 -15.15 -4.59
CA GLU A 4 -21.99 -14.28 -3.96
C GLU A 4 -21.49 -13.74 -2.61
N TYR A 5 -20.90 -14.62 -1.78
CA TYR A 5 -20.29 -14.23 -0.51
C TYR A 5 -19.15 -13.22 -0.72
N VAL A 6 -18.24 -13.50 -1.66
CA VAL A 6 -17.13 -12.60 -1.97
C VAL A 6 -17.65 -11.25 -2.49
N ASN A 7 -18.61 -11.27 -3.40
CA ASN A 7 -19.23 -10.05 -3.95
C ASN A 7 -19.89 -9.21 -2.85
N ALA A 8 -20.65 -9.82 -1.95
CA ALA A 8 -21.27 -9.11 -0.83
C ALA A 8 -20.21 -8.45 0.08
N ARG A 9 -19.12 -9.18 0.38
CA ARG A 9 -18.01 -8.66 1.18
C ARG A 9 -17.28 -7.51 0.49
N VAL A 10 -17.00 -7.63 -0.81
CA VAL A 10 -16.37 -6.57 -1.60
C VAL A 10 -17.27 -5.34 -1.67
N SER A 11 -18.58 -5.52 -1.95
CA SER A 11 -19.53 -4.41 -1.99
C SER A 11 -19.61 -3.65 -0.67
N SER A 12 -19.66 -4.39 0.46
CA SER A 12 -19.63 -3.78 1.80
C SER A 12 -18.34 -2.98 2.07
N ARG A 13 -17.20 -3.39 1.49
CA ARG A 13 -15.94 -2.63 1.62
C ARG A 13 -15.88 -1.46 0.67
N SER A 14 -16.36 -1.64 -0.55
CA SER A 14 -16.42 -0.56 -1.54
C SER A 14 -17.28 0.61 -1.06
N SER A 15 -18.31 0.35 -0.24
CA SER A 15 -19.14 1.42 0.33
C SER A 15 -18.39 2.31 1.34
N LYS A 16 -17.23 1.89 1.81
CA LYS A 16 -16.36 2.69 2.69
C LYS A 16 -15.39 3.59 1.92
N LEU A 17 -15.18 3.34 0.63
CA LEU A 17 -14.31 4.16 -0.18
C LEU A 17 -14.92 5.55 -0.37
N LEU A 18 -14.06 6.54 -0.38
CA LEU A 18 -14.49 7.91 -0.65
C LEU A 18 -15.01 8.01 -2.09
N PRO A 19 -16.20 8.58 -2.31
CA PRO A 19 -16.72 8.79 -3.64
C PRO A 19 -15.89 9.85 -4.40
N LEU A 20 -15.94 9.81 -5.73
CA LEU A 20 -15.16 10.72 -6.57
C LEU A 20 -15.46 12.21 -6.30
N THR A 21 -16.69 12.52 -5.91
CA THR A 21 -17.10 13.88 -5.52
C THR A 21 -16.26 14.42 -4.36
N ILE A 22 -16.00 13.57 -3.37
CA ILE A 22 -15.17 13.93 -2.22
C ILE A 22 -13.72 14.17 -2.63
N PHE A 23 -13.17 13.37 -3.57
CA PHE A 23 -11.82 13.64 -4.08
C PHE A 23 -11.70 15.04 -4.68
N ASN A 24 -12.72 15.50 -5.43
CA ASN A 24 -12.72 16.85 -5.98
C ASN A 24 -12.77 17.94 -4.89
N GLU A 25 -13.43 17.69 -3.76
CA GLU A 25 -13.40 18.59 -2.61
C GLU A 25 -12.04 18.59 -1.94
N LEU A 26 -11.43 17.40 -1.73
CA LEU A 26 -10.12 17.27 -1.11
C LEU A 26 -9.00 17.95 -1.92
N LEU A 27 -9.10 17.99 -3.25
CA LEU A 27 -8.15 18.71 -4.11
C LEU A 27 -8.15 20.23 -3.86
N ASN A 28 -9.22 20.78 -3.29
CA ASN A 28 -9.30 22.20 -2.95
C ASN A 28 -8.68 22.53 -1.56
N TYR A 29 -8.29 21.52 -0.78
CA TYR A 29 -7.66 21.74 0.51
C TYR A 29 -6.24 22.28 0.34
N LYS A 30 -5.95 23.39 1.03
CA LYS A 30 -4.67 24.10 0.91
C LYS A 30 -3.60 23.60 1.88
N SER A 31 -3.95 22.68 2.78
CA SER A 31 -3.00 22.15 3.75
C SER A 31 -3.23 20.67 4.03
N LEU A 32 -2.15 19.97 4.33
CA LEU A 32 -2.17 18.57 4.75
C LEU A 32 -3.03 18.40 6.01
N LYS A 33 -2.97 19.35 6.95
CA LYS A 33 -3.75 19.31 8.19
C LYS A 33 -5.25 19.22 7.92
N ASN A 34 -5.77 20.03 6.99
CA ASN A 34 -7.20 20.00 6.64
C ASN A 34 -7.61 18.64 6.05
N LEU A 35 -6.73 18.03 5.26
CA LEU A 35 -6.94 16.70 4.69
C LEU A 35 -6.96 15.63 5.79
N ILE A 36 -6.00 15.66 6.70
CA ILE A 36 -5.94 14.77 7.86
C ILE A 36 -7.20 14.91 8.73
N ASP A 37 -7.60 16.12 9.06
CA ASP A 37 -8.78 16.39 9.89
C ASP A 37 -10.08 15.90 9.23
N TYR A 38 -10.19 16.04 7.91
CA TYR A 38 -11.30 15.45 7.16
C TYR A 38 -11.32 13.93 7.27
N LEU A 39 -10.17 13.28 7.06
CA LEU A 39 -10.06 11.81 7.07
C LEU A 39 -10.28 11.23 8.47
N LYS A 40 -10.01 11.98 9.56
CA LYS A 40 -10.39 11.61 10.93
C LYS A 40 -11.90 11.40 11.10
N GLY A 41 -12.73 12.04 10.28
CA GLY A 41 -14.18 11.83 10.24
C GLY A 41 -14.64 10.60 9.44
N THR A 42 -13.73 9.84 8.85
CA THR A 42 -14.01 8.69 8.02
C THR A 42 -13.50 7.38 8.64
N TRP A 43 -13.68 6.27 7.94
CA TRP A 43 -13.10 4.98 8.38
C TRP A 43 -11.56 4.99 8.39
N TYR A 44 -10.91 5.91 7.69
CA TYR A 44 -9.46 6.10 7.72
C TYR A 44 -8.94 6.53 9.10
N ASN A 45 -9.81 6.98 10.01
CA ASN A 45 -9.39 7.39 11.36
C ASN A 45 -8.64 6.29 12.12
N GLU A 46 -8.97 5.01 11.87
CA GLU A 46 -8.26 3.86 12.45
C GLU A 46 -6.75 3.91 12.16
N TYR A 47 -6.37 4.41 11.00
CA TYR A 47 -4.98 4.52 10.55
C TYR A 47 -4.40 5.90 10.87
N ILE A 48 -5.15 6.96 10.59
CA ILE A 48 -4.73 8.34 10.83
C ILE A 48 -4.35 8.57 12.31
N SER A 49 -5.09 7.96 13.25
CA SER A 49 -4.79 8.05 14.68
C SER A 49 -3.46 7.39 15.10
N LYS A 50 -2.87 6.57 14.25
CA LYS A 50 -1.56 5.94 14.47
C LYS A 50 -0.39 6.79 13.98
N MET A 51 -0.66 7.90 13.29
CA MET A 51 0.40 8.79 12.81
C MET A 51 1.24 9.29 13.99
N LYS A 52 2.56 9.25 13.82
CA LYS A 52 3.50 9.77 14.82
C LYS A 52 3.60 11.29 14.74
N ASP A 53 3.67 11.81 13.51
CA ASP A 53 3.82 13.21 13.20
C ASP A 53 2.83 13.62 12.10
N GLU A 54 2.29 14.84 12.15
CA GLU A 54 1.41 15.39 11.12
C GLU A 54 2.24 15.92 9.92
N ASN A 55 3.07 15.05 9.33
CA ASN A 55 3.85 15.33 8.13
C ASN A 55 3.42 14.44 6.95
N LEU A 56 3.91 14.76 5.75
CA LEU A 56 3.52 14.07 4.53
C LEU A 56 3.96 12.60 4.53
N ASP A 57 5.14 12.29 5.04
CA ASP A 57 5.71 10.94 5.02
C ASP A 57 4.91 10.01 5.93
N SER A 58 4.64 10.43 7.17
CA SER A 58 3.78 9.70 8.10
C SER A 58 2.36 9.52 7.55
N PHE A 59 1.84 10.53 6.84
CA PHE A 59 0.53 10.45 6.18
C PHE A 59 0.52 9.41 5.06
N LEU A 60 1.53 9.40 4.20
CA LEU A 60 1.65 8.40 3.13
C LEU A 60 1.82 6.98 3.68
N ASP A 61 2.56 6.82 4.77
CA ASP A 61 2.77 5.51 5.39
C ASP A 61 1.47 4.93 5.95
N VAL A 62 0.65 5.71 6.64
CA VAL A 62 -0.64 5.22 7.14
C VAL A 62 -1.63 4.93 6.02
N LEU A 63 -1.57 5.65 4.89
CA LEU A 63 -2.38 5.32 3.72
C LEU A 63 -1.91 4.03 3.04
N LYS A 64 -0.60 3.80 2.96
CA LYS A 64 -0.03 2.53 2.46
C LYS A 64 -0.46 1.37 3.37
N GLU A 65 -0.41 1.55 4.71
CA GLU A 65 -0.87 0.54 5.68
C GLU A 65 -2.35 0.23 5.48
N ALA A 66 -3.21 1.26 5.41
CA ALA A 66 -4.65 1.10 5.20
C ALA A 66 -4.96 0.31 3.91
N PHE A 67 -4.26 0.62 2.82
CA PHE A 67 -4.45 -0.06 1.55
C PHE A 67 -3.96 -1.52 1.62
N SER A 68 -2.81 -1.76 2.24
CA SER A 68 -2.25 -3.11 2.42
C SER A 68 -3.20 -4.00 3.22
N ASP A 69 -3.71 -3.50 4.35
CA ASP A 69 -4.68 -4.21 5.19
C ASP A 69 -5.97 -4.56 4.45
N GLU A 70 -6.47 -3.64 3.62
CA GLU A 70 -7.68 -3.91 2.83
C GLU A 70 -7.43 -4.97 1.75
N ILE A 71 -6.28 -4.94 1.09
CA ILE A 71 -5.87 -5.98 0.12
C ILE A 71 -5.79 -7.34 0.82
N GLU A 72 -5.10 -7.43 1.96
CA GLU A 72 -4.99 -8.68 2.70
C GLU A 72 -6.35 -9.25 3.10
N LYS A 73 -7.25 -8.39 3.60
CA LYS A 73 -8.62 -8.79 3.94
C LYS A 73 -9.37 -9.34 2.72
N VAL A 74 -9.25 -8.68 1.55
CA VAL A 74 -9.88 -9.15 0.31
C VAL A 74 -9.31 -10.49 -0.12
N VAL A 75 -8.00 -10.66 -0.14
CA VAL A 75 -7.36 -11.94 -0.48
C VAL A 75 -7.80 -13.05 0.49
N ARG A 76 -7.86 -12.76 1.78
CA ARG A 76 -8.20 -13.73 2.83
C ARG A 76 -9.63 -14.30 2.66
N PHE A 77 -10.62 -13.44 2.41
CA PHE A 77 -12.00 -13.92 2.28
C PHE A 77 -12.37 -14.38 0.87
N SER A 78 -11.54 -14.12 -0.13
CA SER A 78 -11.77 -14.55 -1.53
C SER A 78 -11.63 -16.06 -1.73
N GLY A 79 -11.06 -16.77 -0.76
CA GLY A 79 -10.83 -18.20 -0.89
C GLY A 79 -9.69 -18.54 -1.87
N LYS A 80 -9.48 -19.84 -2.07
CA LYS A 80 -8.27 -20.32 -2.75
C LYS A 80 -8.21 -19.96 -4.25
N GLU A 81 -9.33 -20.04 -4.94
CA GLU A 81 -9.39 -19.84 -6.40
C GLU A 81 -9.28 -18.36 -6.78
N ILE A 82 -10.18 -17.53 -6.24
CA ILE A 82 -10.16 -16.08 -6.49
C ILE A 82 -8.89 -15.46 -5.91
N GLY A 83 -8.46 -15.91 -4.73
CA GLY A 83 -7.23 -15.46 -4.08
C GLY A 83 -5.99 -15.70 -4.95
N ARG A 84 -5.93 -16.80 -5.73
CA ARG A 84 -4.85 -17.04 -6.70
C ARG A 84 -4.82 -15.98 -7.81
N ILE A 85 -6.00 -15.64 -8.35
CA ILE A 85 -6.11 -14.61 -9.40
C ILE A 85 -5.70 -13.25 -8.84
N LEU A 86 -6.18 -12.90 -7.64
CA LEU A 86 -5.80 -11.65 -6.97
C LEU A 86 -4.30 -11.57 -6.71
N LYS A 87 -3.68 -12.65 -6.22
CA LYS A 87 -2.22 -12.70 -6.02
C LYS A 87 -1.46 -12.52 -7.34
N ALA A 88 -1.89 -13.17 -8.43
CA ALA A 88 -1.30 -12.96 -9.74
C ALA A 88 -1.41 -11.50 -10.21
N TYR A 89 -2.51 -10.82 -9.93
CA TYR A 89 -2.65 -9.39 -10.20
C TYR A 89 -1.75 -8.53 -9.31
N LEU A 90 -1.61 -8.88 -8.04
CA LEU A 90 -0.78 -8.15 -7.08
C LEU A 90 0.73 -8.34 -7.33
N SER A 91 1.15 -9.43 -7.99
CA SER A 91 2.57 -9.67 -8.32
C SER A 91 3.20 -8.59 -9.21
N ARG A 92 2.40 -7.76 -9.87
CA ARG A 92 2.91 -6.56 -10.56
C ARG A 92 3.63 -5.58 -9.60
N TRP A 93 3.21 -5.55 -8.34
CA TRP A 93 3.87 -4.74 -7.32
C TRP A 93 5.20 -5.35 -6.86
N ASP A 94 5.31 -6.68 -6.93
CA ASP A 94 6.59 -7.37 -6.68
C ASP A 94 7.62 -6.94 -7.72
N LEU A 95 7.21 -6.92 -9.00
CA LEU A 95 8.06 -6.43 -10.08
C LEU A 95 8.44 -4.94 -9.88
N TYR A 96 7.47 -4.10 -9.50
CA TYR A 96 7.72 -2.70 -9.19
C TYR A 96 8.78 -2.56 -8.07
N ASN A 97 8.62 -3.30 -6.97
CA ASN A 97 9.53 -3.25 -5.83
C ASN A 97 10.94 -3.73 -6.19
N ILE A 98 11.05 -4.84 -6.93
CA ILE A 98 12.34 -5.34 -7.42
C ILE A 98 13.02 -4.31 -8.31
N LEU A 99 12.28 -3.70 -9.26
CA LEU A 99 12.81 -2.66 -10.13
C LEU A 99 13.21 -1.39 -9.36
N THR A 100 12.47 -1.03 -8.31
CA THR A 100 12.81 0.09 -7.42
C THR A 100 14.15 -0.15 -6.74
N ILE A 101 14.39 -1.35 -6.21
CA ILE A 101 15.66 -1.73 -5.60
C ILE A 101 16.79 -1.66 -6.64
N ILE A 102 16.62 -2.31 -7.78
CA ILE A 102 17.64 -2.37 -8.83
C ILE A 102 17.99 -0.96 -9.32
N ARG A 103 16.99 -0.18 -9.72
CA ARG A 103 17.18 1.19 -10.24
C ARG A 103 17.80 2.11 -9.20
N GLY A 104 17.31 2.06 -7.96
CA GLY A 104 17.86 2.87 -6.86
C GLY A 104 19.35 2.59 -6.66
N LYS A 105 19.76 1.32 -6.71
CA LYS A 105 21.17 0.94 -6.60
C LYS A 105 22.02 1.42 -7.78
N PHE A 106 21.57 1.19 -8.99
CA PHE A 106 22.31 1.69 -10.17
C PHE A 106 22.40 3.22 -10.21
N SER A 107 21.39 3.93 -9.70
CA SER A 107 21.38 5.39 -9.59
C SER A 107 22.10 5.91 -8.34
N ARG A 108 22.67 5.03 -7.52
CA ARG A 108 23.39 5.35 -6.26
C ARG A 108 22.56 6.13 -5.26
N PHE A 109 21.25 5.87 -5.20
CA PHE A 109 20.40 6.41 -4.15
C PHE A 109 20.80 5.83 -2.79
N LYS A 110 20.54 6.58 -1.73
CA LYS A 110 20.74 6.10 -0.37
C LYS A 110 19.79 4.95 -0.07
N ASN A 111 20.21 4.09 0.84
CA ASN A 111 19.44 2.92 1.22
C ASN A 111 18.04 3.27 1.74
N GLU A 112 17.96 4.35 2.52
CA GLU A 112 16.73 4.87 3.10
C GLU A 112 15.74 5.29 1.98
N GLU A 113 16.21 6.01 0.98
CA GLU A 113 15.39 6.45 -0.17
C GLU A 113 14.86 5.27 -1.00
N ILE A 114 15.66 4.21 -1.16
CA ILE A 114 15.23 2.99 -1.85
C ILE A 114 14.14 2.28 -1.06
N ILE A 115 14.32 2.15 0.26
CA ILE A 115 13.37 1.47 1.15
C ILE A 115 12.05 2.24 1.22
N GLU A 116 12.08 3.57 1.28
CA GLU A 116 10.89 4.42 1.24
C GLU A 116 10.10 4.29 -0.07
N GLY A 117 10.79 4.02 -1.18
CA GLY A 117 10.19 3.77 -2.48
C GLY A 117 9.48 2.42 -2.62
N ILE A 118 9.68 1.49 -1.68
CA ILE A 118 9.05 0.17 -1.70
C ILE A 118 7.58 0.28 -1.30
N MET A 119 6.71 -0.30 -2.13
CA MET A 119 5.28 -0.39 -1.84
C MET A 119 4.99 -1.66 -1.01
N PRO A 120 4.19 -1.56 0.08
CA PRO A 120 3.85 -2.70 0.93
C PRO A 120 2.77 -3.61 0.32
N PHE A 121 2.69 -3.63 -1.00
CA PHE A 121 1.72 -4.40 -1.77
C PHE A 121 2.48 -5.43 -2.60
N GLY A 122 1.83 -6.53 -2.91
CA GLY A 122 2.44 -7.61 -3.67
C GLY A 122 2.28 -8.94 -2.97
N THR A 123 2.98 -9.94 -3.46
CA THR A 123 3.00 -11.29 -2.90
C THR A 123 4.30 -11.60 -2.17
N ILE A 124 5.36 -10.84 -2.48
CA ILE A 124 6.66 -10.91 -1.80
C ILE A 124 6.57 -10.10 -0.51
N THR A 125 6.94 -10.71 0.58
CA THR A 125 6.92 -10.05 1.89
C THR A 125 8.02 -9.00 2.00
N LYS A 126 7.86 -8.04 2.92
CA LYS A 126 8.89 -7.03 3.22
C LYS A 126 10.22 -7.68 3.63
N LEU A 127 10.16 -8.84 4.31
CA LEU A 127 11.36 -9.58 4.72
C LEU A 127 12.12 -10.12 3.49
N GLU A 128 11.41 -10.79 2.58
CA GLU A 128 12.00 -11.33 1.35
C GLU A 128 12.56 -10.23 0.45
N LEU A 129 11.88 -9.08 0.35
CA LEU A 129 12.39 -7.91 -0.37
C LEU A 129 13.68 -7.37 0.26
N ASN A 130 13.76 -7.36 1.59
CA ASN A 130 14.97 -6.95 2.30
C ASN A 130 16.12 -7.95 2.09
N GLU A 131 15.84 -9.24 2.10
CA GLU A 131 16.83 -10.28 1.77
C GLU A 131 17.33 -10.11 0.33
N PHE A 132 16.45 -9.88 -0.64
CA PHE A 132 16.81 -9.57 -2.02
C PHE A 132 17.72 -8.33 -2.09
N TYR A 133 17.37 -7.28 -1.37
CA TYR A 133 18.17 -6.06 -1.29
C TYR A 133 19.58 -6.32 -0.75
N ILE A 134 19.72 -7.11 0.32
CA ILE A 134 21.02 -7.48 0.92
C ILE A 134 21.84 -8.32 -0.07
N LEU A 135 21.24 -9.33 -0.69
CA LEU A 135 21.91 -10.17 -1.69
C LEU A 135 22.40 -9.36 -2.87
N PHE A 136 21.56 -8.44 -3.37
CA PHE A 136 21.94 -7.58 -4.50
C PHE A 136 23.13 -6.68 -4.16
N ASN A 137 23.19 -6.14 -2.92
CA ASN A 137 24.35 -5.38 -2.44
C ASN A 137 25.64 -6.21 -2.44
N ASN A 138 25.56 -7.45 -1.95
CA ASN A 138 26.74 -8.31 -1.84
C ASN A 138 27.31 -8.74 -3.20
N ILE A 139 26.49 -8.77 -4.25
CA ILE A 139 26.90 -9.19 -5.60
C ILE A 139 27.49 -8.03 -6.41
N TYR A 140 26.99 -6.81 -6.23
CA TYR A 140 27.29 -5.68 -7.11
C TYR A 140 28.10 -4.55 -6.44
N MET A 141 28.56 -4.72 -5.21
CA MET A 141 29.40 -3.75 -4.48
C MET A 141 30.90 -4.13 -4.51
N TYR A 142 31.38 -4.64 -5.66
CA TYR A 142 32.81 -4.80 -5.94
C TYR A 142 33.26 -3.79 -7.00
#